data_31fdfd2489a7c71b7606bdd9ab7fea02
#
_entry.id   31fdfd2489a7c71b7606bdd9ab7fea02
#
_cell.length_a   1.000
_cell.length_b   1.000
_cell.length_c   1.000
_cell.angle_alpha   90.00
_cell.angle_beta   90.00
_cell.angle_gamma   90.00
#
_symmetry.space_group_name_H-M   'P 1'
#
loop_
_entity.id
_entity.type
_entity.pdbx_description
1 polymer ?
#
loop_
_entity_poly.entity_id
_entity_poly.type
_entity_poly.pdbx_seq_one_letter_code
_entity_poly.pdbx_strand_id
1 'polypeptide(L)'
;MVRGNTPLPGRWGVVIFVLALGAFCRGPALRAQEVKHLTARSFDSGFELSNGTFNGMLAASDGKIYYVLCAENIDTGGQMYSYDPAADKITHLGDLTEASGEKGLKAVPQGKSHVSFVESNGKLYFATHVDWYSVQNDLESMAPPPPGYKPYPGGHFLAYDMAAGKFENFAKAPEGQGIISMNMDAQRGRMYGLTWPSGYFLRYDLKSGQLKNLGPLYRDGEGGHPTKRVICRALPIDPREGSVYLTNADGDILRYRYDRDAIETVQGDNLRKDYLGTWNPITGQDFGYGWRQALWYAPENAVYAVHGRSSYLLRFDPRAERVDVLERLASVPTRRSGMYDEFHYGYLSLSLGPDGHTLYYLEEGAIVQNGKRAVKRGPGGDQLEDLHLITYDIPAARYTDHGAVFFSNGARPGLVNSIAVGKDGAVYCLADIPGKQRRVDLVRIPPVE
;
A
#
# COMPACT_ATOMS: atom_id res chain seq x y z
N MET A 1 63.45 12.03 -60.79
CA MET A 1 64.45 10.99 -61.06
C MET A 1 63.79 9.67 -60.72
N VAL A 2 63.28 8.99 -61.69
CA VAL A 2 63.87 7.97 -62.50
C VAL A 2 64.05 6.66 -61.75
N ARG A 3 63.30 5.75 -62.22
CA ARG A 3 63.41 4.35 -62.61
C ARG A 3 62.95 3.35 -61.55
N GLY A 4 62.25 2.30 -61.86
CA GLY A 4 61.86 1.65 -63.11
C GLY A 4 61.80 0.14 -62.92
N ASN A 5 60.83 -0.44 -63.64
CA ASN A 5 60.83 -1.83 -64.18
C ASN A 5 60.49 -2.97 -63.19
N THR A 6 59.33 -3.55 -63.40
CA THR A 6 58.84 -4.63 -64.28
C THR A 6 59.38 -6.06 -63.98
N PRO A 7 58.74 -7.10 -64.53
CA PRO A 7 57.85 -8.03 -63.80
C PRO A 7 58.27 -9.49 -64.01
N LEU A 8 57.46 -10.45 -63.57
CA LEU A 8 57.28 -11.84 -64.11
C LEU A 8 57.33 -12.93 -63.02
N PRO A 9 56.82 -14.13 -63.23
CA PRO A 9 55.51 -14.54 -63.73
C PRO A 9 54.81 -15.56 -62.84
N GLY A 10 53.60 -15.84 -63.20
CA GLY A 10 52.57 -16.64 -62.59
C GLY A 10 52.85 -18.07 -62.16
N ARG A 11 52.07 -18.47 -61.24
CA ARG A 11 51.76 -19.89 -60.99
C ARG A 11 50.21 -19.98 -60.72
N TRP A 12 49.60 -20.80 -61.58
CA TRP A 12 48.21 -21.20 -61.47
C TRP A 12 48.07 -22.15 -60.28
N GLY A 13 47.32 -21.73 -59.25
CA GLY A 13 46.90 -22.58 -58.14
C GLY A 13 45.42 -22.88 -58.27
N VAL A 14 45.09 -24.13 -58.35
CA VAL A 14 43.74 -24.69 -58.39
C VAL A 14 43.07 -24.39 -57.07
N VAL A 15 41.96 -23.62 -57.09
CA VAL A 15 41.12 -23.39 -55.93
C VAL A 15 40.12 -24.54 -55.88
N ILE A 16 40.26 -25.40 -54.86
CA ILE A 16 39.31 -26.44 -54.53
C ILE A 16 38.25 -25.75 -53.62
N PHE A 17 37.03 -25.63 -54.15
CA PHE A 17 35.88 -25.24 -53.34
C PHE A 17 35.45 -26.40 -52.44
N VAL A 18 35.74 -26.31 -51.14
CA VAL A 18 35.15 -27.19 -50.10
C VAL A 18 33.81 -26.62 -49.73
N LEU A 19 32.74 -27.22 -50.19
CA LEU A 19 31.39 -26.98 -49.71
C LEU A 19 31.28 -27.49 -48.26
N ALA A 20 31.43 -26.60 -47.28
CA ALA A 20 31.10 -26.90 -45.91
C ALA A 20 29.57 -26.89 -45.77
N LEU A 21 28.94 -28.05 -45.65
CA LEU A 21 27.55 -28.18 -45.19
C LEU A 21 27.47 -27.66 -43.76
N GLY A 22 26.99 -26.43 -43.58
CA GLY A 22 26.67 -25.88 -42.30
C GLY A 22 25.46 -26.61 -41.69
N ALA A 23 25.74 -27.49 -40.74
CA ALA A 23 24.71 -28.01 -39.87
C ALA A 23 24.11 -26.83 -39.04
N PHE A 24 22.96 -26.33 -39.44
CA PHE A 24 22.17 -25.44 -38.62
C PHE A 24 21.76 -26.19 -37.35
N CYS A 25 22.49 -26.02 -36.26
CA CYS A 25 22.02 -26.34 -34.94
C CYS A 25 20.78 -25.46 -34.65
N ARG A 26 19.60 -26.03 -34.85
CA ARG A 26 18.38 -25.47 -34.30
C ARG A 26 18.56 -25.51 -32.77
N GLY A 27 18.98 -24.39 -32.20
CA GLY A 27 18.87 -24.15 -30.76
C GLY A 27 17.41 -24.43 -30.30
N PRO A 28 17.21 -24.90 -29.07
CA PRO A 28 15.87 -25.10 -28.56
C PRO A 28 15.10 -23.80 -28.75
N ALA A 29 13.97 -23.89 -29.45
CA ALA A 29 13.06 -22.77 -29.56
C ALA A 29 12.73 -22.34 -28.11
N LEU A 30 13.12 -21.13 -27.73
CA LEU A 30 12.65 -20.51 -26.52
C LEU A 30 11.11 -20.52 -26.64
N ARG A 31 10.47 -21.49 -25.99
CA ARG A 31 9.03 -21.43 -25.77
C ARG A 31 8.78 -20.09 -25.10
N ALA A 32 8.04 -19.22 -25.77
CA ALA A 32 7.51 -18.03 -25.14
C ALA A 32 6.82 -18.53 -23.86
N GLN A 33 7.33 -18.11 -22.72
CA GLN A 33 6.72 -18.45 -21.44
C GLN A 33 5.30 -17.89 -21.51
N GLU A 34 4.32 -18.76 -21.44
CA GLU A 34 2.91 -18.36 -21.48
C GLU A 34 2.71 -17.30 -20.39
N VAL A 35 2.29 -16.10 -20.79
CA VAL A 35 2.10 -15.01 -19.84
C VAL A 35 0.91 -15.39 -18.98
N LYS A 36 1.17 -15.77 -17.75
CA LYS A 36 0.14 -16.20 -16.80
C LYS A 36 -0.69 -14.97 -16.42
N HIS A 37 -2.00 -15.04 -16.64
CA HIS A 37 -2.95 -14.01 -16.26
C HIS A 37 -3.87 -14.55 -15.17
N LEU A 38 -4.21 -13.69 -14.22
CA LEU A 38 -5.19 -13.96 -13.19
C LEU A 38 -6.52 -13.29 -13.57
N THR A 39 -7.62 -14.04 -13.52
CA THR A 39 -8.94 -13.49 -13.80
C THR A 39 -9.63 -13.10 -12.50
N ALA A 40 -9.80 -11.80 -12.30
CA ALA A 40 -10.48 -11.25 -11.13
C ALA A 40 -11.98 -11.12 -11.36
N ARG A 41 -12.73 -11.12 -10.27
CA ARG A 41 -14.16 -10.79 -10.23
C ARG A 41 -14.36 -9.47 -9.49
N SER A 42 -15.10 -8.55 -10.08
CA SER A 42 -15.57 -7.33 -9.43
C SER A 42 -16.95 -7.53 -8.82
N PHE A 43 -17.22 -6.76 -7.76
CA PHE A 43 -18.52 -6.73 -7.09
C PHE A 43 -19.17 -5.36 -7.22
N ASP A 44 -20.43 -5.28 -6.82
CA ASP A 44 -21.20 -4.04 -6.74
C ASP A 44 -21.80 -3.90 -5.34
N SER A 45 -21.21 -3.01 -4.54
CA SER A 45 -21.70 -2.72 -3.19
C SER A 45 -22.93 -1.81 -3.17
N GLY A 46 -23.37 -1.32 -4.33
CA GLY A 46 -24.51 -0.41 -4.46
C GLY A 46 -24.23 1.02 -4.01
N PHE A 47 -22.98 1.43 -3.87
CA PHE A 47 -22.59 2.77 -3.47
C PHE A 47 -22.14 3.59 -4.69
N GLU A 48 -23.08 4.31 -5.29
CA GLU A 48 -22.85 5.07 -6.54
C GLU A 48 -21.80 6.18 -6.42
N LEU A 49 -21.62 6.73 -5.20
CA LEU A 49 -20.63 7.79 -4.93
C LEU A 49 -19.23 7.26 -4.65
N SER A 50 -19.03 5.95 -4.68
CA SER A 50 -17.75 5.33 -4.41
C SER A 50 -16.65 5.90 -5.31
N ASN A 51 -15.63 6.50 -4.70
CA ASN A 51 -14.51 7.14 -5.39
C ASN A 51 -13.19 6.52 -4.94
N GLY A 52 -12.33 7.25 -4.28
CA GLY A 52 -11.07 6.72 -3.76
C GLY A 52 -11.27 5.84 -2.54
N THR A 53 -10.35 4.90 -2.30
CA THR A 53 -10.36 4.13 -1.06
C THR A 53 -8.95 3.74 -0.67
N PHE A 54 -8.69 3.64 0.65
CA PHE A 54 -7.34 3.45 1.17
C PHE A 54 -7.38 2.52 2.38
N ASN A 55 -6.77 1.36 2.27
CA ASN A 55 -6.39 0.45 3.34
C ASN A 55 -7.49 -0.06 4.30
N GLY A 56 -8.66 0.56 4.36
CA GLY A 56 -9.75 0.17 5.27
C GLY A 56 -10.38 -1.18 4.95
N MET A 57 -9.65 -2.28 5.20
CA MET A 57 -10.05 -3.64 4.83
C MET A 57 -9.43 -4.69 5.77
N LEU A 58 -10.13 -5.82 5.95
CA LEU A 58 -9.64 -7.01 6.63
C LEU A 58 -10.44 -8.25 6.22
N ALA A 59 -9.75 -9.39 6.08
CA ALA A 59 -10.36 -10.71 6.08
C ALA A 59 -10.47 -11.20 7.54
N ALA A 60 -11.67 -11.22 8.09
CA ALA A 60 -11.91 -11.48 9.49
C ALA A 60 -12.01 -12.99 9.84
N SER A 61 -11.93 -13.28 11.13
CA SER A 61 -11.98 -14.66 11.64
C SER A 61 -13.32 -15.37 11.39
N ASP A 62 -14.40 -14.61 11.18
CA ASP A 62 -15.71 -15.16 10.80
C ASP A 62 -15.81 -15.56 9.31
N GLY A 63 -14.73 -15.35 8.55
CA GLY A 63 -14.62 -15.70 7.13
C GLY A 63 -15.12 -14.63 6.16
N LYS A 64 -15.59 -13.48 6.67
CA LYS A 64 -16.03 -12.38 5.86
C LYS A 64 -14.91 -11.39 5.58
N ILE A 65 -15.09 -10.61 4.55
CA ILE A 65 -14.23 -9.49 4.18
C ILE A 65 -14.94 -8.20 4.57
N TYR A 66 -14.34 -7.44 5.48
CA TYR A 66 -14.86 -6.15 5.90
C TYR A 66 -14.07 -5.03 5.23
N TYR A 67 -14.75 -3.98 4.77
CA TYR A 67 -14.11 -2.89 4.03
C TYR A 67 -14.91 -1.59 4.10
N VAL A 68 -14.23 -0.46 3.81
CA VAL A 68 -14.82 0.88 3.74
C VAL A 68 -14.65 1.44 2.32
N LEU A 69 -15.73 1.93 1.74
CA LEU A 69 -15.74 2.74 0.52
C LEU A 69 -15.86 4.22 0.87
N CYS A 70 -15.16 5.05 0.13
CA CYS A 70 -15.07 6.51 0.31
C CYS A 70 -15.80 7.24 -0.81
N ALA A 71 -16.22 8.48 -0.58
CA ALA A 71 -17.04 9.23 -1.53
C ALA A 71 -16.47 10.57 -1.99
N GLU A 72 -15.45 11.13 -1.33
CA GLU A 72 -15.00 12.51 -1.54
C GLU A 72 -16.16 13.51 -1.63
N ASN A 73 -17.12 13.38 -0.73
CA ASN A 73 -18.37 14.12 -0.73
C ASN A 73 -18.59 14.79 0.61
N ILE A 74 -19.10 16.04 0.61
CA ILE A 74 -19.30 16.83 1.85
C ILE A 74 -20.50 16.34 2.69
N ASP A 75 -21.48 15.70 2.07
CA ASP A 75 -22.71 15.24 2.73
C ASP A 75 -22.73 13.74 3.02
N THR A 76 -21.70 13.01 2.59
CA THR A 76 -21.67 11.55 2.67
C THR A 76 -20.37 11.10 3.32
N GLY A 77 -20.46 10.36 4.42
CA GLY A 77 -19.33 9.71 5.07
C GLY A 77 -18.85 8.47 4.33
N GLY A 78 -17.73 7.91 4.77
CA GLY A 78 -17.28 6.59 4.33
C GLY A 78 -18.30 5.53 4.69
N GLN A 79 -18.53 4.56 3.81
CA GLN A 79 -19.52 3.51 3.99
C GLN A 79 -18.84 2.17 4.27
N MET A 80 -19.18 1.54 5.39
CA MET A 80 -18.64 0.24 5.77
C MET A 80 -19.54 -0.90 5.27
N TYR A 81 -18.88 -1.93 4.75
CA TYR A 81 -19.52 -3.13 4.21
C TYR A 81 -18.84 -4.39 4.74
N SER A 82 -19.56 -5.51 4.63
CA SER A 82 -18.99 -6.85 4.68
C SER A 82 -19.39 -7.65 3.45
N TYR A 83 -18.48 -8.47 2.95
CA TYR A 83 -18.73 -9.49 1.94
C TYR A 83 -18.57 -10.86 2.58
N ASP A 84 -19.60 -11.71 2.44
CA ASP A 84 -19.59 -13.11 2.85
C ASP A 84 -19.31 -13.99 1.63
N PRO A 85 -18.11 -14.57 1.50
CA PRO A 85 -17.78 -15.44 0.36
C PRO A 85 -18.59 -16.72 0.27
N ALA A 86 -19.07 -17.23 1.40
CA ALA A 86 -19.88 -18.48 1.44
C ALA A 86 -21.29 -18.25 0.92
N ALA A 87 -21.87 -17.09 1.22
CA ALA A 87 -23.21 -16.70 0.77
C ALA A 87 -23.20 -15.87 -0.53
N ASP A 88 -22.03 -15.50 -1.02
CA ASP A 88 -21.83 -14.55 -2.13
C ASP A 88 -22.65 -13.25 -1.95
N LYS A 89 -22.58 -12.67 -0.73
CA LYS A 89 -23.46 -11.58 -0.34
C LYS A 89 -22.67 -10.41 0.26
N ILE A 90 -22.95 -9.20 -0.23
CA ILE A 90 -22.52 -7.95 0.36
C ILE A 90 -23.62 -7.43 1.30
N THR A 91 -23.21 -6.90 2.45
CA THR A 91 -24.09 -6.26 3.42
C THR A 91 -23.53 -4.89 3.79
N HIS A 92 -24.33 -3.85 3.67
CA HIS A 92 -24.00 -2.51 4.17
C HIS A 92 -24.12 -2.51 5.70
N LEU A 93 -23.10 -2.00 6.40
CA LEU A 93 -23.02 -2.02 7.85
C LEU A 93 -23.30 -0.64 8.47
N GLY A 94 -22.95 0.44 7.75
CA GLY A 94 -23.24 1.80 8.22
C GLY A 94 -22.30 2.87 7.66
N ASP A 95 -22.64 4.11 7.99
CA ASP A 95 -21.91 5.33 7.65
C ASP A 95 -20.96 5.71 8.79
N LEU A 96 -19.72 6.05 8.47
CA LEU A 96 -18.69 6.37 9.47
C LEU A 96 -18.94 7.69 10.20
N THR A 97 -19.58 8.68 9.56
CA THR A 97 -19.96 9.94 10.21
C THR A 97 -21.07 9.68 11.24
N GLU A 98 -22.02 8.81 10.91
CA GLU A 98 -23.05 8.39 11.87
C GLU A 98 -22.45 7.56 13.01
N ALA A 99 -21.57 6.60 12.70
CA ALA A 99 -20.85 5.78 13.69
C ALA A 99 -20.00 6.64 14.65
N SER A 100 -19.51 7.77 14.19
CA SER A 100 -18.76 8.75 15.00
C SER A 100 -19.65 9.67 15.85
N GLY A 101 -20.99 9.56 15.73
CA GLY A 101 -21.93 10.41 16.44
C GLY A 101 -22.05 11.83 15.85
N GLU A 102 -21.65 12.03 14.63
CA GLU A 102 -21.55 13.35 13.98
C GLU A 102 -22.66 13.59 12.93
N LYS A 103 -23.61 12.67 12.80
CA LYS A 103 -24.78 12.83 11.92
C LYS A 103 -25.53 14.12 12.19
N GLY A 104 -25.70 14.94 11.14
CA GLY A 104 -26.43 16.20 11.23
C GLY A 104 -25.64 17.39 11.77
N LEU A 105 -24.36 17.24 12.11
CA LEU A 105 -23.52 18.37 12.56
C LEU A 105 -23.21 19.39 11.47
N LYS A 106 -23.45 19.08 10.19
CA LYS A 106 -22.98 19.86 9.03
C LYS A 106 -21.51 20.25 9.16
N ALA A 107 -20.68 19.28 9.37
CA ALA A 107 -19.23 19.39 9.38
C ALA A 107 -18.64 18.58 8.22
N VAL A 108 -17.38 18.81 7.88
CA VAL A 108 -16.65 17.92 6.97
C VAL A 108 -16.72 16.50 7.53
N PRO A 109 -17.19 15.50 6.74
CA PRO A 109 -17.54 14.19 7.25
C PRO A 109 -16.35 13.28 7.55
N GLN A 110 -16.60 12.18 8.26
CA GLN A 110 -15.68 11.06 8.41
C GLN A 110 -15.67 10.25 7.10
N GLY A 111 -14.95 10.74 6.09
CA GLY A 111 -15.09 10.32 4.70
C GLY A 111 -14.48 8.98 4.39
N LYS A 112 -13.50 8.49 5.18
CA LYS A 112 -12.81 7.21 4.93
C LYS A 112 -12.19 6.58 6.18
N SER A 113 -11.78 5.32 6.05
CA SER A 113 -10.81 4.67 6.92
C SER A 113 -9.51 4.45 6.14
N HIS A 114 -8.44 5.11 6.58
CA HIS A 114 -7.12 5.01 5.93
C HIS A 114 -6.23 3.95 6.61
N VAL A 115 -6.79 3.08 7.41
CA VAL A 115 -6.07 2.13 8.26
C VAL A 115 -6.60 0.72 8.04
N SER A 116 -5.73 -0.28 8.11
CA SER A 116 -6.14 -1.68 8.19
C SER A 116 -6.89 -1.92 9.49
N PHE A 117 -7.92 -2.77 9.47
CA PHE A 117 -8.63 -3.13 10.67
C PHE A 117 -7.83 -4.12 11.51
N VAL A 118 -8.00 -4.04 12.83
CA VAL A 118 -7.41 -4.98 13.78
C VAL A 118 -8.54 -5.74 14.45
N GLU A 119 -8.56 -7.06 14.27
CA GLU A 119 -9.55 -7.91 14.93
C GLU A 119 -9.08 -8.31 16.32
N SER A 120 -9.94 -8.11 17.30
CA SER A 120 -9.73 -8.58 18.67
C SER A 120 -11.07 -8.77 19.38
N ASN A 121 -11.21 -9.89 20.08
CA ASN A 121 -12.40 -10.22 20.91
C ASN A 121 -13.74 -10.02 20.18
N GLY A 122 -13.82 -10.46 18.91
CA GLY A 122 -15.06 -10.37 18.12
C GLY A 122 -15.39 -8.98 17.60
N LYS A 123 -14.44 -8.05 17.70
CA LYS A 123 -14.57 -6.66 17.20
C LYS A 123 -13.47 -6.31 16.22
N LEU A 124 -13.79 -5.45 15.28
CA LEU A 124 -12.88 -4.85 14.33
C LEU A 124 -12.57 -3.42 14.78
N TYR A 125 -11.35 -3.18 15.23
CA TYR A 125 -10.87 -1.86 15.63
C TYR A 125 -10.26 -1.14 14.45
N PHE A 126 -10.60 0.13 14.27
CA PHE A 126 -10.12 0.97 13.18
C PHE A 126 -10.20 2.45 13.52
N ALA A 127 -9.86 3.31 12.58
CA ALA A 127 -9.95 4.74 12.75
C ALA A 127 -10.49 5.43 11.50
N THR A 128 -11.05 6.62 11.68
CA THR A 128 -11.59 7.43 10.60
C THR A 128 -10.65 8.54 10.18
N HIS A 129 -10.83 8.99 8.95
CA HIS A 129 -10.04 10.03 8.31
C HIS A 129 -10.92 10.91 7.45
N VAL A 130 -10.46 12.15 7.19
CA VAL A 130 -11.08 13.07 6.26
C VAL A 130 -11.01 12.53 4.82
N ASP A 131 -12.00 12.86 4.01
CA ASP A 131 -12.02 12.62 2.56
C ASP A 131 -12.51 13.84 1.79
N TRP A 132 -12.13 15.01 2.25
CA TRP A 132 -12.45 16.30 1.66
C TRP A 132 -11.18 17.10 1.46
N TYR A 133 -10.68 17.08 0.19
CA TYR A 133 -9.37 17.60 -0.16
C TYR A 133 -9.44 18.71 -1.19
N SER A 134 -8.41 19.55 -1.20
CA SER A 134 -8.03 20.37 -2.34
C SER A 134 -6.62 20.01 -2.78
N VAL A 135 -6.42 19.95 -4.08
CA VAL A 135 -5.09 19.70 -4.67
C VAL A 135 -4.63 20.96 -5.38
N GLN A 136 -3.50 21.53 -4.93
CA GLN A 136 -2.88 22.69 -5.54
C GLN A 136 -1.40 22.38 -5.81
N ASN A 137 -0.96 22.53 -7.04
CA ASN A 137 0.41 22.23 -7.45
C ASN A 137 0.89 20.83 -7.04
N ASP A 138 0.03 19.81 -7.27
CA ASP A 138 0.26 18.42 -6.86
C ASP A 138 0.39 18.21 -5.33
N LEU A 139 0.03 19.19 -4.53
CA LEU A 139 0.02 19.10 -3.08
C LEU A 139 -1.41 18.95 -2.58
N GLU A 140 -1.66 17.86 -1.87
CA GLU A 140 -2.94 17.58 -1.23
C GLU A 140 -3.01 18.27 0.13
N SER A 141 -4.12 18.95 0.37
CA SER A 141 -4.43 19.58 1.65
C SER A 141 -5.90 19.39 1.99
N MET A 142 -6.27 19.55 3.25
CA MET A 142 -7.68 19.58 3.63
C MET A 142 -8.35 20.78 2.97
N ALA A 143 -9.43 20.53 2.22
CA ALA A 143 -10.18 21.60 1.63
C ALA A 143 -10.95 22.39 2.71
N PRO A 144 -11.09 23.72 2.58
CA PRO A 144 -11.94 24.48 3.46
C PRO A 144 -13.39 23.99 3.36
N PRO A 145 -14.16 24.01 4.46
CA PRO A 145 -15.55 23.63 4.41
C PRO A 145 -16.35 24.62 3.55
N PRO A 146 -17.37 24.15 2.80
CA PRO A 146 -18.27 25.03 2.09
C PRO A 146 -19.06 25.94 3.05
N PRO A 147 -19.65 27.04 2.55
CA PRO A 147 -20.52 27.89 3.38
C PRO A 147 -21.63 27.10 4.09
N GLY A 148 -21.75 27.31 5.39
CA GLY A 148 -22.74 26.61 6.23
C GLY A 148 -22.26 25.29 6.81
N TYR A 149 -21.05 24.84 6.48
CA TYR A 149 -20.42 23.66 7.09
C TYR A 149 -19.33 24.07 8.08
N LYS A 150 -19.16 23.24 9.10
CA LYS A 150 -18.08 23.36 10.07
C LYS A 150 -16.81 22.67 9.56
N PRO A 151 -15.63 23.05 10.03
CA PRO A 151 -14.38 22.32 9.78
C PRO A 151 -14.47 20.85 10.18
N TYR A 152 -13.49 20.06 9.74
CA TYR A 152 -13.35 18.65 10.09
C TYR A 152 -13.16 18.48 11.62
N PRO A 153 -14.04 17.73 12.30
CA PRO A 153 -14.02 17.64 13.77
C PRO A 153 -12.83 16.87 14.35
N GLY A 154 -12.16 16.08 13.52
CA GLY A 154 -11.11 15.15 13.90
C GLY A 154 -11.54 13.69 13.72
N GLY A 155 -10.58 12.82 13.40
CA GLY A 155 -10.79 11.38 13.22
C GLY A 155 -11.09 10.67 14.53
N HIS A 156 -11.83 9.58 14.44
CA HIS A 156 -12.25 8.79 15.60
C HIS A 156 -11.55 7.42 15.64
N PHE A 157 -11.27 6.94 16.83
CA PHE A 157 -11.02 5.52 17.08
C PHE A 157 -12.37 4.83 17.27
N LEU A 158 -12.65 3.88 16.41
CA LEU A 158 -13.91 3.13 16.38
C LEU A 158 -13.67 1.63 16.53
N ALA A 159 -14.71 0.89 16.90
CA ALA A 159 -14.80 -0.52 16.65
C ALA A 159 -16.16 -0.88 16.05
N TYR A 160 -16.20 -1.98 15.32
CA TYR A 160 -17.43 -2.65 14.89
C TYR A 160 -17.52 -4.01 15.57
N ASP A 161 -18.55 -4.23 16.37
CA ASP A 161 -18.84 -5.52 16.99
C ASP A 161 -19.51 -6.43 15.97
N MET A 162 -18.82 -7.49 15.55
CA MET A 162 -19.27 -8.38 14.48
C MET A 162 -20.51 -9.18 14.85
N ALA A 163 -20.68 -9.52 16.15
CA ALA A 163 -21.81 -10.27 16.62
C ALA A 163 -23.05 -9.39 16.88
N ALA A 164 -22.84 -8.21 17.46
CA ALA A 164 -23.90 -7.27 17.76
C ALA A 164 -24.34 -6.42 16.56
N GLY A 165 -23.50 -6.33 15.52
CA GLY A 165 -23.73 -5.49 14.35
C GLY A 165 -23.76 -3.99 14.69
N LYS A 166 -22.90 -3.54 15.62
CA LYS A 166 -22.92 -2.17 16.15
C LYS A 166 -21.53 -1.53 16.18
N PHE A 167 -21.52 -0.24 15.93
CA PHE A 167 -20.33 0.57 16.11
C PHE A 167 -20.16 1.04 17.56
N GLU A 168 -18.91 1.15 17.99
CA GLU A 168 -18.51 1.75 19.25
C GLU A 168 -17.53 2.89 18.94
N ASN A 169 -17.73 4.06 19.57
CA ASN A 169 -16.87 5.22 19.42
C ASN A 169 -16.11 5.46 20.73
N PHE A 170 -14.79 5.44 20.67
CA PHE A 170 -13.93 5.50 21.86
C PHE A 170 -13.36 6.88 22.12
N ALA A 171 -12.75 7.49 21.11
CA ALA A 171 -12.04 8.75 21.27
C ALA A 171 -11.88 9.47 19.93
N LYS A 172 -11.71 10.78 20.01
CA LYS A 172 -11.53 11.66 18.86
C LYS A 172 -10.16 12.32 18.88
N ALA A 173 -9.49 12.36 17.74
CA ALA A 173 -8.28 13.13 17.50
C ALA A 173 -8.54 14.64 17.66
N PRO A 174 -7.50 15.46 17.83
CA PRO A 174 -7.67 16.92 17.82
C PRO A 174 -8.39 17.42 16.57
N GLU A 175 -9.10 18.55 16.70
CA GLU A 175 -9.81 19.16 15.58
C GLU A 175 -8.90 19.37 14.37
N GLY A 176 -9.42 19.11 13.17
CA GLY A 176 -8.67 19.19 11.92
C GLY A 176 -7.66 18.05 11.71
N GLN A 177 -7.62 17.03 12.56
CA GLN A 177 -6.66 15.93 12.44
C GLN A 177 -7.37 14.62 12.10
N GLY A 178 -7.18 14.09 10.90
CA GLY A 178 -7.61 12.73 10.54
C GLY A 178 -6.62 11.69 11.06
N ILE A 179 -7.08 10.48 11.42
CA ILE A 179 -6.17 9.39 11.80
C ILE A 179 -5.77 8.64 10.53
N ILE A 180 -4.52 8.79 10.11
CA ILE A 180 -4.05 8.27 8.82
C ILE A 180 -3.34 6.92 8.95
N SER A 181 -2.88 6.57 10.14
CA SER A 181 -2.29 5.27 10.45
C SER A 181 -2.72 4.86 11.84
N MET A 182 -3.04 3.59 12.02
CA MET A 182 -3.47 3.04 13.30
C MET A 182 -3.05 1.57 13.40
N ASN A 183 -2.74 1.14 14.62
CA ASN A 183 -2.64 -0.26 15.00
C ASN A 183 -3.05 -0.42 16.48
N MET A 184 -3.27 -1.66 16.91
CA MET A 184 -3.71 -1.97 18.26
C MET A 184 -2.85 -3.08 18.88
N ASP A 185 -2.36 -2.82 20.09
CA ASP A 185 -1.86 -3.86 20.99
C ASP A 185 -3.07 -4.50 21.71
N ALA A 186 -3.59 -5.56 21.13
CA ALA A 186 -4.76 -6.25 21.66
C ALA A 186 -4.49 -6.86 23.04
N GLN A 187 -3.26 -7.31 23.32
CA GLN A 187 -2.88 -7.90 24.60
C GLN A 187 -2.92 -6.87 25.73
N ARG A 188 -2.48 -5.62 25.44
CA ARG A 188 -2.45 -4.54 26.44
C ARG A 188 -3.66 -3.62 26.36
N GLY A 189 -4.56 -3.82 25.36
CA GLY A 189 -5.75 -3.01 25.17
C GLY A 189 -5.42 -1.56 24.79
N ARG A 190 -4.44 -1.33 23.93
CA ARG A 190 -4.04 0.01 23.50
C ARG A 190 -4.11 0.19 22.00
N MET A 191 -4.81 1.22 21.57
CA MET A 191 -4.78 1.70 20.20
C MET A 191 -3.77 2.82 20.07
N TYR A 192 -3.02 2.80 18.96
CA TYR A 192 -2.06 3.83 18.58
C TYR A 192 -2.44 4.40 17.24
N GLY A 193 -2.31 5.73 17.07
CA GLY A 193 -2.63 6.39 15.83
C GLY A 193 -1.64 7.51 15.50
N LEU A 194 -1.40 7.69 14.21
CA LEU A 194 -0.76 8.88 13.67
C LEU A 194 -1.80 9.74 12.98
N THR A 195 -1.77 11.05 13.21
CA THR A 195 -2.71 11.97 12.61
C THR A 195 -2.15 12.63 11.35
N TRP A 196 -3.05 13.10 10.50
CA TRP A 196 -2.77 13.95 9.36
C TRP A 196 -3.63 15.23 9.47
N PRO A 197 -3.11 16.43 9.15
CA PRO A 197 -1.81 16.68 8.53
C PRO A 197 -0.63 16.85 9.49
N SER A 198 -0.82 16.96 10.80
CA SER A 198 0.24 17.40 11.72
C SER A 198 1.13 16.28 12.26
N GLY A 199 0.77 15.00 12.10
CA GLY A 199 1.60 13.88 12.53
C GLY A 199 1.67 13.69 14.04
N TYR A 200 0.60 13.99 14.78
CA TYR A 200 0.54 13.68 16.22
C TYR A 200 0.52 12.18 16.44
N PHE A 201 1.30 11.70 17.39
CA PHE A 201 1.21 10.33 17.86
C PHE A 201 0.21 10.25 19.00
N LEU A 202 -0.88 9.52 18.77
CA LEU A 202 -1.97 9.32 19.71
C LEU A 202 -1.92 7.92 20.32
N ARG A 203 -2.21 7.81 21.59
CA ARG A 203 -2.37 6.56 22.31
C ARG A 203 -3.70 6.57 23.06
N TYR A 204 -4.56 5.59 22.79
CA TYR A 204 -5.80 5.39 23.53
C TYR A 204 -5.74 4.08 24.32
N ASP A 205 -6.06 4.14 25.59
CA ASP A 205 -6.09 2.98 26.48
C ASP A 205 -7.54 2.58 26.75
N LEU A 206 -7.90 1.37 26.26
CA LEU A 206 -9.28 0.85 26.36
C LEU A 206 -9.72 0.63 27.80
N LYS A 207 -8.80 0.34 28.72
CA LYS A 207 -9.14 0.06 30.12
C LYS A 207 -9.46 1.33 30.90
N SER A 208 -8.69 2.36 30.70
CA SER A 208 -8.89 3.65 31.39
C SER A 208 -9.79 4.62 30.62
N GLY A 209 -10.05 4.40 29.35
CA GLY A 209 -10.77 5.32 28.47
C GLY A 209 -9.99 6.60 28.17
N GLN A 210 -8.68 6.63 28.38
CA GLN A 210 -7.87 7.84 28.24
C GLN A 210 -7.16 7.91 26.89
N LEU A 211 -7.34 9.01 26.19
CA LEU A 211 -6.55 9.41 25.04
C LEU A 211 -5.41 10.32 25.50
N LYS A 212 -4.17 9.95 25.10
CA LYS A 212 -2.98 10.78 25.27
C LYS A 212 -2.42 11.16 23.91
N ASN A 213 -2.12 12.43 23.74
CA ASN A 213 -1.38 12.97 22.61
C ASN A 213 0.09 13.16 23.04
N LEU A 214 1.02 12.44 22.40
CA LEU A 214 2.45 12.52 22.70
C LEU A 214 3.17 13.59 21.85
N GLY A 215 2.42 14.38 21.10
CA GLY A 215 2.94 15.47 20.29
C GLY A 215 3.20 15.08 18.82
N PRO A 216 3.61 16.07 17.99
CA PRO A 216 3.92 15.86 16.60
C PRO A 216 5.29 15.19 16.45
N LEU A 217 5.36 14.14 15.61
CA LEU A 217 6.60 13.43 15.29
C LEU A 217 7.23 13.88 13.97
N TYR A 218 6.48 14.60 13.17
CA TYR A 218 6.87 15.04 11.83
C TYR A 218 6.89 16.57 11.83
N ARG A 219 8.08 17.11 11.67
CA ARG A 219 8.41 18.52 11.91
C ARG A 219 7.38 19.52 11.39
N ASP A 220 7.03 19.44 10.11
CA ASP A 220 6.11 20.39 9.47
C ASP A 220 4.79 19.70 9.04
N GLY A 221 4.54 18.50 9.52
CA GLY A 221 3.41 17.70 9.12
C GLY A 221 3.46 17.26 7.65
N GLU A 222 2.30 16.84 7.15
CA GLU A 222 2.08 16.49 5.74
C GLU A 222 0.87 17.25 5.22
N GLY A 223 0.85 17.62 3.97
CA GLY A 223 -0.28 18.28 3.35
C GLY A 223 -0.05 19.76 3.03
N GLY A 224 0.09 20.06 1.73
CA GLY A 224 0.11 21.42 1.20
C GLY A 224 1.37 22.25 1.41
N HIS A 225 2.34 21.78 2.17
CA HIS A 225 3.57 22.52 2.43
C HIS A 225 4.73 22.02 1.54
N PRO A 226 5.57 22.91 0.96
CA PRO A 226 6.68 22.50 0.12
C PRO A 226 7.77 21.69 0.84
N THR A 227 7.80 21.72 2.17
CA THR A 227 8.73 20.93 3.00
C THR A 227 8.04 19.76 3.68
N LYS A 228 6.85 19.37 3.21
CA LYS A 228 6.07 18.31 3.86
C LYS A 228 6.83 17.00 4.00
N ARG A 229 6.67 16.40 5.15
CA ARG A 229 7.20 15.07 5.47
C ARG A 229 6.11 14.03 5.32
N VAL A 230 6.41 12.91 4.68
CA VAL A 230 5.45 11.83 4.61
C VAL A 230 5.29 11.18 5.97
N ILE A 231 4.07 11.20 6.49
CA ILE A 231 3.72 10.54 7.74
C ILE A 231 3.68 9.02 7.51
N CYS A 232 4.21 8.26 8.43
CA CYS A 232 4.25 6.80 8.37
C CYS A 232 2.83 6.20 8.28
N ARG A 233 2.65 5.22 7.40
CA ARG A 233 1.34 4.58 7.18
C ARG A 233 1.19 3.22 7.85
N ALA A 234 2.22 2.75 8.56
CA ALA A 234 2.18 1.46 9.23
C ALA A 234 2.88 1.53 10.60
N LEU A 235 2.24 0.97 11.61
CA LEU A 235 2.67 0.96 13.00
C LEU A 235 2.81 -0.49 13.50
N PRO A 236 3.81 -1.27 13.05
CA PRO A 236 4.02 -2.62 13.57
C PRO A 236 4.31 -2.59 15.08
N ILE A 237 3.74 -3.55 15.79
CA ILE A 237 3.83 -3.64 17.25
C ILE A 237 4.56 -4.91 17.62
N ASP A 238 5.57 -4.81 18.50
CA ASP A 238 6.19 -5.94 19.14
C ASP A 238 5.29 -6.43 20.29
N PRO A 239 4.64 -7.58 20.17
CA PRO A 239 3.70 -8.05 21.19
C PRO A 239 4.39 -8.47 22.49
N ARG A 240 5.71 -8.70 22.49
CA ARG A 240 6.46 -9.13 23.67
C ARG A 240 6.56 -8.02 24.71
N GLU A 241 6.84 -6.81 24.26
CA GLU A 241 7.07 -5.65 25.15
C GLU A 241 6.14 -4.46 24.90
N GLY A 242 5.32 -4.50 23.83
CA GLY A 242 4.37 -3.45 23.48
C GLY A 242 5.03 -2.24 22.80
N SER A 243 6.25 -2.38 22.31
CA SER A 243 6.89 -1.34 21.51
C SER A 243 6.22 -1.19 20.16
N VAL A 244 6.04 0.07 19.72
CA VAL A 244 5.49 0.40 18.40
C VAL A 244 6.58 1.03 17.55
N TYR A 245 6.78 0.50 16.35
CA TYR A 245 7.79 1.01 15.43
C TYR A 245 7.14 1.84 14.32
N LEU A 246 7.83 2.90 13.91
CA LEU A 246 7.41 3.79 12.84
C LEU A 246 8.65 4.43 12.21
N THR A 247 8.49 5.06 11.05
CA THR A 247 9.60 5.70 10.34
C THR A 247 9.27 7.14 9.99
N ASN A 248 10.30 7.95 9.83
CA ASN A 248 10.18 9.27 9.23
C ASN A 248 10.72 9.28 7.79
N ALA A 249 10.50 10.38 7.08
CA ALA A 249 10.94 10.53 5.70
C ALA A 249 12.47 10.59 5.57
N ASP A 250 13.18 10.97 6.63
CA ASP A 250 14.64 11.01 6.67
C ASP A 250 15.27 9.62 6.84
N GLY A 251 14.44 8.58 7.04
CA GLY A 251 14.87 7.20 7.15
C GLY A 251 15.19 6.73 8.56
N ASP A 252 14.91 7.53 9.58
CA ASP A 252 15.04 7.09 10.95
C ASP A 252 13.93 6.13 11.32
N ILE A 253 14.25 5.13 12.13
CA ILE A 253 13.29 4.26 12.79
C ILE A 253 13.04 4.82 14.18
N LEU A 254 11.78 5.10 14.48
CA LEU A 254 11.34 5.55 15.79
C LEU A 254 10.69 4.39 16.51
N ARG A 255 10.85 4.34 17.82
CA ARG A 255 10.27 3.34 18.73
C ARG A 255 9.50 4.02 19.85
N TYR A 256 8.18 3.79 19.92
CA TYR A 256 7.45 4.07 21.15
C TYR A 256 7.70 2.95 22.15
N ARG A 257 8.10 3.32 23.34
CA ARG A 257 8.35 2.41 24.48
C ARG A 257 7.12 2.37 25.38
N TYR A 258 6.53 1.18 25.50
CA TYR A 258 5.37 0.98 26.38
C TYR A 258 5.70 1.23 27.85
N ASP A 259 6.86 0.74 28.30
CA ASP A 259 7.34 0.82 29.69
C ASP A 259 7.67 2.25 30.16
N ARG A 260 8.00 3.14 29.22
CA ARG A 260 8.37 4.54 29.50
C ARG A 260 7.32 5.53 29.04
N ASP A 261 6.31 5.08 28.30
CA ASP A 261 5.31 5.93 27.65
C ASP A 261 5.95 7.10 26.86
N ALA A 262 7.00 6.82 26.12
CA ALA A 262 7.84 7.78 25.42
C ALA A 262 8.31 7.24 24.06
N ILE A 263 8.67 8.17 23.18
CA ILE A 263 9.20 7.86 21.84
C ILE A 263 10.69 8.17 21.81
N GLU A 264 11.47 7.26 21.24
CA GLU A 264 12.91 7.38 21.04
C GLU A 264 13.29 7.01 19.61
N THR A 265 14.44 7.47 19.13
CA THR A 265 15.01 7.04 17.86
C THR A 265 15.86 5.79 18.10
N VAL A 266 15.69 4.77 17.27
CA VAL A 266 16.56 3.59 17.21
C VAL A 266 17.96 4.04 16.80
N GLN A 267 18.99 3.66 17.55
CA GLN A 267 20.35 4.17 17.36
C GLN A 267 21.22 3.31 16.43
N GLY A 268 20.79 2.07 16.14
CA GLY A 268 21.54 1.16 15.30
C GLY A 268 21.44 1.52 13.81
N ASP A 269 20.78 0.70 13.05
CA ASP A 269 20.61 0.90 11.60
C ASP A 269 19.40 1.79 11.28
N ASN A 270 19.31 2.23 10.00
CA ASN A 270 18.26 3.09 9.50
C ASN A 270 17.90 2.72 8.04
N LEU A 271 16.94 3.43 7.47
CA LEU A 271 16.44 3.17 6.10
C LEU A 271 17.16 4.01 5.03
N ARG A 272 18.20 4.76 5.35
CA ARG A 272 18.98 5.53 4.38
C ARG A 272 19.92 4.62 3.57
N LYS A 273 19.34 3.85 2.67
CA LYS A 273 20.06 2.94 1.78
C LYS A 273 20.03 3.53 0.36
N ASP A 274 21.17 3.55 -0.33
CA ASP A 274 21.33 4.19 -1.63
C ASP A 274 20.31 3.69 -2.67
N TYR A 275 19.95 2.42 -2.63
CA TYR A 275 19.01 1.81 -3.55
C TYR A 275 17.53 2.03 -3.19
N LEU A 276 17.20 2.69 -2.09
CA LEU A 276 15.84 3.11 -1.76
C LEU A 276 15.47 4.48 -2.36
N GLY A 277 16.37 5.08 -3.14
CA GLY A 277 16.22 6.40 -3.72
C GLY A 277 16.69 7.51 -2.78
N THR A 278 16.63 8.73 -3.26
CA THR A 278 17.07 9.91 -2.52
C THR A 278 15.87 10.70 -2.01
N TRP A 279 15.95 11.14 -0.78
CA TRP A 279 15.02 12.11 -0.21
C TRP A 279 15.50 13.53 -0.53
N ASN A 280 14.64 14.35 -1.12
CA ASN A 280 14.90 15.77 -1.29
C ASN A 280 14.14 16.58 -0.23
N PRO A 281 14.82 17.06 0.82
CA PRO A 281 14.16 17.80 1.90
C PRO A 281 13.66 19.20 1.47
N ILE A 282 14.10 19.70 0.30
CA ILE A 282 13.73 21.03 -0.19
C ILE A 282 12.42 20.97 -0.95
N THR A 283 12.26 20.02 -1.85
CA THR A 283 11.06 19.91 -2.68
C THR A 283 9.91 19.16 -2.02
N GLY A 284 10.21 18.28 -1.07
CA GLY A 284 9.23 17.47 -0.37
C GLY A 284 8.39 16.53 -1.26
N GLN A 285 8.76 16.38 -2.53
CA GLN A 285 7.98 15.64 -3.52
C GLN A 285 8.17 14.13 -3.44
N ASP A 286 9.13 13.66 -2.66
CA ASP A 286 9.47 12.26 -2.52
C ASP A 286 8.95 11.67 -1.20
N PHE A 287 8.56 10.40 -1.23
CA PHE A 287 8.11 9.68 -0.02
C PHE A 287 9.22 9.47 1.02
N GLY A 288 10.44 9.88 0.71
CA GLY A 288 11.60 9.66 1.56
C GLY A 288 11.96 8.19 1.68
N TYR A 289 12.69 7.88 2.73
CA TYR A 289 13.20 6.53 3.00
C TYR A 289 12.25 5.65 3.84
N GLY A 290 11.14 6.19 4.33
CA GLY A 290 10.23 5.48 5.22
C GLY A 290 9.58 4.25 4.59
N TRP A 291 9.26 3.26 5.39
CA TRP A 291 8.38 2.19 4.92
C TRP A 291 6.95 2.69 4.75
N ARG A 292 6.24 2.07 3.83
CA ARG A 292 4.84 2.42 3.54
C ARG A 292 3.86 1.42 4.15
N GLN A 293 4.18 0.13 4.06
CA GLN A 293 3.49 -0.94 4.75
C GLN A 293 4.47 -1.73 5.59
N ALA A 294 4.03 -2.17 6.74
CA ALA A 294 4.82 -3.00 7.62
C ALA A 294 3.92 -3.84 8.52
N LEU A 295 4.40 -5.01 8.86
CA LEU A 295 3.75 -5.92 9.80
C LEU A 295 4.79 -6.56 10.73
N TRP A 296 4.32 -7.02 11.87
CA TRP A 296 5.12 -7.83 12.79
C TRP A 296 5.06 -9.30 12.37
N TYR A 297 6.22 -9.91 12.14
CA TYR A 297 6.33 -11.33 11.86
C TYR A 297 6.80 -12.07 13.12
N ALA A 298 5.85 -12.68 13.80
CA ALA A 298 6.08 -13.30 15.11
C ALA A 298 7.13 -14.44 15.13
N PRO A 299 7.21 -15.32 14.09
CA PRO A 299 8.20 -16.40 14.12
C PRO A 299 9.65 -15.92 14.20
N GLU A 300 9.96 -14.75 13.65
CA GLU A 300 11.31 -14.18 13.71
C GLU A 300 11.45 -13.00 14.70
N ASN A 301 10.36 -12.59 15.32
CA ASN A 301 10.29 -11.39 16.14
C ASN A 301 10.86 -10.15 15.44
N ALA A 302 10.46 -9.95 14.19
CA ALA A 302 10.96 -8.91 13.31
C ALA A 302 9.81 -8.18 12.61
N VAL A 303 10.10 -6.96 12.17
CA VAL A 303 9.21 -6.20 11.28
C VAL A 303 9.56 -6.54 9.84
N TYR A 304 8.56 -6.93 9.05
CA TYR A 304 8.65 -6.99 7.59
C TYR A 304 7.93 -5.78 7.02
N ALA A 305 8.60 -5.06 6.13
CA ALA A 305 8.12 -3.79 5.62
C ALA A 305 8.42 -3.62 4.13
N VAL A 306 7.60 -2.84 3.44
CA VAL A 306 7.82 -2.46 2.05
C VAL A 306 8.11 -0.97 1.96
N HIS A 307 9.19 -0.61 1.27
CA HIS A 307 9.52 0.78 0.97
C HIS A 307 8.56 1.35 -0.09
N GLY A 308 8.03 2.54 0.18
CA GLY A 308 6.89 3.10 -0.55
C GLY A 308 7.10 3.41 -2.03
N ARG A 309 8.34 3.60 -2.49
CA ARG A 309 8.63 3.93 -3.89
C ARG A 309 9.28 2.81 -4.67
N SER A 310 10.12 2.05 -4.02
CA SER A 310 10.98 1.06 -4.71
C SER A 310 10.43 -0.35 -4.65
N SER A 311 9.38 -0.61 -3.87
CA SER A 311 8.82 -1.94 -3.59
C SER A 311 9.85 -2.92 -2.98
N TYR A 312 10.95 -2.42 -2.40
CA TYR A 312 11.87 -3.27 -1.67
C TYR A 312 11.26 -3.76 -0.38
N LEU A 313 11.32 -5.08 -0.18
CA LEU A 313 11.00 -5.75 1.07
C LEU A 313 12.17 -5.62 2.03
N LEU A 314 11.89 -5.11 3.20
CA LEU A 314 12.83 -4.86 4.28
C LEU A 314 12.49 -5.77 5.45
N ARG A 315 13.51 -6.21 6.18
CA ARG A 315 13.38 -6.86 7.48
C ARG A 315 14.13 -6.03 8.52
N PHE A 316 13.41 -5.54 9.52
CA PHE A 316 14.01 -4.88 10.66
C PHE A 316 13.99 -5.81 11.88
N ASP A 317 15.16 -6.09 12.42
CA ASP A 317 15.36 -6.83 13.67
C ASP A 317 15.49 -5.85 14.83
N PRO A 318 14.47 -5.73 15.70
CA PRO A 318 14.52 -4.76 16.80
C PRO A 318 15.57 -5.06 17.86
N ARG A 319 15.98 -6.32 18.02
CA ARG A 319 16.98 -6.71 19.02
C ARG A 319 18.39 -6.36 18.56
N ALA A 320 18.68 -6.61 17.28
CA ALA A 320 19.95 -6.27 16.67
C ALA A 320 20.01 -4.82 16.18
N GLU A 321 18.86 -4.13 16.18
CA GLU A 321 18.66 -2.81 15.58
C GLU A 321 19.22 -2.74 14.15
N ARG A 322 18.95 -3.79 13.34
CA ARG A 322 19.49 -3.97 12.00
C ARG A 322 18.38 -4.05 10.94
N VAL A 323 18.62 -3.41 9.81
CA VAL A 323 17.76 -3.46 8.62
C VAL A 323 18.45 -4.27 7.52
N ASP A 324 17.81 -5.36 7.11
CA ASP A 324 18.18 -6.16 5.96
C ASP A 324 17.24 -5.84 4.79
N VAL A 325 17.76 -5.69 3.58
CA VAL A 325 16.95 -5.62 2.36
C VAL A 325 16.93 -6.99 1.74
N LEU A 326 15.75 -7.55 1.59
CA LEU A 326 15.58 -8.96 1.24
C LEU A 326 15.34 -9.16 -0.26
N GLU A 327 14.34 -8.45 -0.80
CA GLU A 327 13.87 -8.66 -2.16
C GLU A 327 13.20 -7.40 -2.68
N ARG A 328 12.98 -7.30 -3.99
CA ARG A 328 12.14 -6.27 -4.60
C ARG A 328 10.81 -6.89 -5.04
N LEU A 329 9.69 -6.48 -4.45
CA LEU A 329 8.35 -7.02 -4.73
C LEU A 329 7.71 -6.38 -5.98
N ALA A 330 8.52 -5.93 -6.93
CA ALA A 330 8.03 -5.42 -8.21
C ALA A 330 7.74 -6.56 -9.19
N SER A 331 6.80 -6.35 -10.10
CA SER A 331 6.47 -7.30 -11.17
C SER A 331 7.68 -7.60 -12.06
N VAL A 332 7.68 -8.74 -12.74
CA VAL A 332 8.75 -9.10 -13.68
C VAL A 332 8.91 -8.06 -14.80
N PRO A 333 7.83 -7.52 -15.40
CA PRO A 333 7.97 -6.42 -16.37
C PRO A 333 8.64 -5.18 -15.77
N THR A 334 8.22 -4.75 -14.57
CA THR A 334 8.81 -3.60 -13.87
C THR A 334 10.31 -3.82 -13.59
N ARG A 335 10.70 -4.99 -13.10
CA ARG A 335 12.10 -5.35 -12.87
C ARG A 335 12.96 -5.28 -14.14
N ARG A 336 12.40 -5.74 -15.26
CA ARG A 336 13.09 -5.74 -16.57
C ARG A 336 13.21 -4.34 -17.18
N SER A 337 12.30 -3.44 -16.87
CA SER A 337 12.33 -2.07 -17.38
C SER A 337 13.48 -1.24 -16.80
N GLY A 338 14.07 -1.67 -15.68
CA GLY A 338 15.12 -0.93 -14.97
C GLY A 338 14.63 0.34 -14.29
N MET A 339 13.32 0.57 -14.22
CA MET A 339 12.73 1.74 -13.56
C MET A 339 12.67 1.51 -12.06
N TYR A 340 13.58 2.13 -11.34
CA TYR A 340 13.76 1.88 -9.90
C TYR A 340 12.99 2.85 -9.02
N ASP A 341 12.79 4.08 -9.50
CA ASP A 341 12.45 5.22 -8.65
C ASP A 341 11.05 5.76 -8.96
N GLU A 342 10.28 5.03 -9.77
CA GLU A 342 8.97 5.48 -10.14
C GLU A 342 7.92 5.10 -9.09
N PHE A 343 7.01 6.03 -8.88
CA PHE A 343 5.89 5.84 -7.99
C PHE A 343 5.01 4.70 -8.47
N HIS A 344 4.82 3.70 -7.62
CA HIS A 344 3.90 2.59 -7.87
C HIS A 344 2.68 2.78 -6.98
N TYR A 345 1.50 2.63 -7.56
CA TYR A 345 0.30 2.42 -6.77
C TYR A 345 0.33 0.99 -6.21
N GLY A 346 -0.44 0.70 -5.18
CA GLY A 346 -0.32 -0.59 -4.49
C GLY A 346 0.63 -0.57 -3.29
N TYR A 347 1.28 0.56 -3.04
CA TYR A 347 2.17 0.73 -1.89
C TYR A 347 1.48 0.57 -0.50
N LEU A 348 0.16 0.52 -0.47
CA LEU A 348 -0.61 0.18 0.74
C LEU A 348 -1.10 -1.27 0.78
N SER A 349 -0.59 -2.15 -0.08
CA SER A 349 -1.14 -3.48 -0.34
C SER A 349 -0.19 -4.60 0.08
N LEU A 350 0.16 -4.69 1.36
CA LEU A 350 0.94 -5.81 1.91
C LEU A 350 0.12 -6.54 2.97
N SER A 351 0.01 -7.85 2.87
CA SER A 351 -0.66 -8.71 3.86
C SER A 351 0.07 -10.02 4.07
N LEU A 352 -0.01 -10.57 5.28
CA LEU A 352 0.39 -11.94 5.55
C LEU A 352 -0.75 -12.89 5.17
N GLY A 353 -0.42 -13.97 4.49
CA GLY A 353 -1.39 -14.99 4.09
C GLY A 353 -1.87 -15.86 5.26
N PRO A 354 -2.93 -16.66 5.04
CA PRO A 354 -3.51 -17.52 6.07
C PRO A 354 -2.58 -18.67 6.51
N ASP A 355 -1.54 -18.98 5.74
CA ASP A 355 -0.48 -19.92 6.09
C ASP A 355 0.49 -19.37 7.16
N GLY A 356 0.42 -18.07 7.45
CA GLY A 356 1.23 -17.40 8.44
C GLY A 356 2.69 -17.17 8.04
N HIS A 357 3.09 -17.40 6.79
CA HIS A 357 4.47 -17.19 6.34
C HIS A 357 4.62 -16.62 4.93
N THR A 358 3.58 -16.60 4.12
CA THR A 358 3.61 -15.99 2.78
C THR A 358 3.11 -14.56 2.83
N LEU A 359 3.92 -13.62 2.37
CA LEU A 359 3.53 -12.24 2.14
C LEU A 359 2.86 -12.11 0.77
N TYR A 360 1.75 -11.39 0.73
CA TYR A 360 1.02 -11.03 -0.48
C TYR A 360 1.13 -9.53 -0.73
N TYR A 361 1.45 -9.15 -1.94
CA TYR A 361 1.63 -7.77 -2.37
C TYR A 361 0.98 -7.55 -3.73
N LEU A 362 0.24 -6.46 -3.87
CA LEU A 362 -0.33 -6.00 -5.13
C LEU A 362 0.49 -4.82 -5.64
N GLU A 363 0.99 -4.92 -6.85
CA GLU A 363 1.88 -3.93 -7.46
C GLU A 363 1.33 -3.50 -8.82
N GLU A 364 1.33 -2.20 -9.06
CA GLU A 364 1.04 -1.59 -10.34
C GLU A 364 2.24 -0.76 -10.79
N GLY A 365 2.83 -1.12 -11.92
CA GLY A 365 3.92 -0.37 -12.53
C GLY A 365 3.44 0.82 -13.36
N ALA A 366 4.32 1.75 -13.66
CA ALA A 366 4.04 2.82 -14.60
C ALA A 366 4.15 2.32 -16.04
N ILE A 367 3.19 2.67 -16.90
CA ILE A 367 3.28 2.37 -18.34
C ILE A 367 4.39 3.19 -18.97
N VAL A 368 5.31 2.52 -19.64
CA VAL A 368 6.38 3.13 -20.43
C VAL A 368 6.05 3.01 -21.91
N GLN A 369 5.87 4.13 -22.59
CA GLN A 369 5.69 4.19 -24.03
C GLN A 369 6.87 4.93 -24.68
N ASN A 370 7.54 4.28 -25.63
CA ASN A 370 8.70 4.86 -26.34
C ASN A 370 9.82 5.38 -25.41
N GLY A 371 10.10 4.67 -24.31
CA GLY A 371 11.13 5.05 -23.34
C GLY A 371 10.75 6.26 -22.47
N LYS A 372 9.50 6.72 -22.54
CA LYS A 372 8.97 7.79 -21.68
C LYS A 372 7.79 7.28 -20.90
N ARG A 373 7.72 7.66 -19.64
CA ARG A 373 6.58 7.38 -18.78
C ARG A 373 5.33 8.03 -19.33
N ALA A 374 4.33 7.22 -19.66
CA ALA A 374 3.01 7.71 -20.05
C ALA A 374 2.20 8.00 -18.77
N VAL A 375 2.44 9.15 -18.14
CA VAL A 375 1.66 9.62 -17.01
C VAL A 375 0.63 10.63 -17.52
N LYS A 376 -0.65 10.30 -17.40
CA LYS A 376 -1.70 11.30 -17.37
C LYS A 376 -2.18 11.39 -15.92
N ARG A 377 -1.80 12.44 -15.23
CA ARG A 377 -2.36 12.79 -13.92
C ARG A 377 -3.74 13.41 -14.13
N GLY A 378 -4.72 12.95 -13.37
CA GLY A 378 -6.07 13.51 -13.36
C GLY A 378 -7.14 12.46 -13.10
N PRO A 379 -8.39 12.84 -12.84
CA PRO A 379 -9.50 11.91 -12.65
C PRO A 379 -9.61 10.95 -13.85
N GLY A 380 -9.35 9.67 -13.65
CA GLY A 380 -9.31 8.64 -14.69
C GLY A 380 -8.03 8.60 -15.53
N GLY A 381 -6.91 9.18 -15.06
CA GLY A 381 -5.76 9.53 -15.87
C GLY A 381 -4.50 8.72 -15.74
N ASP A 382 -4.28 7.98 -14.69
CA ASP A 382 -3.07 7.18 -14.56
C ASP A 382 -3.27 5.81 -15.19
N GLN A 383 -2.88 5.69 -16.46
CA GLN A 383 -2.73 4.37 -17.06
C GLN A 383 -1.47 3.76 -16.45
N LEU A 384 -1.69 2.90 -15.49
CA LEU A 384 -0.67 2.07 -14.88
C LEU A 384 -0.48 0.81 -15.75
N GLU A 385 0.66 0.19 -15.62
CA GLU A 385 0.83 -1.18 -16.10
C GLU A 385 -0.17 -2.09 -15.39
N ASP A 386 -0.26 -3.31 -15.91
CA ASP A 386 -1.15 -4.30 -15.34
C ASP A 386 -0.87 -4.50 -13.85
N LEU A 387 -1.92 -4.57 -13.05
CA LEU A 387 -1.84 -4.98 -11.67
C LEU A 387 -1.30 -6.40 -11.60
N HIS A 388 -0.23 -6.62 -10.83
CA HIS A 388 0.36 -7.93 -10.59
C HIS A 388 0.14 -8.39 -9.14
N LEU A 389 -0.12 -9.68 -8.96
CA LEU A 389 -0.09 -10.31 -7.66
C LEU A 389 1.29 -10.92 -7.44
N ILE A 390 1.96 -10.44 -6.41
CA ILE A 390 3.29 -10.87 -5.98
C ILE A 390 3.17 -11.61 -4.64
N THR A 391 3.90 -12.71 -4.49
CA THR A 391 4.08 -13.36 -3.20
C THR A 391 5.55 -13.48 -2.83
N TYR A 392 5.81 -13.49 -1.54
CA TYR A 392 7.11 -13.77 -0.96
C TYR A 392 6.97 -14.75 0.21
N ASP A 393 7.50 -15.96 0.02
CA ASP A 393 7.58 -16.99 1.05
C ASP A 393 8.77 -16.69 1.96
N ILE A 394 8.50 -16.32 3.21
CA ILE A 394 9.53 -15.87 4.14
C ILE A 394 10.56 -16.95 4.44
N PRO A 395 10.17 -18.18 4.89
CA PRO A 395 11.13 -19.24 5.18
C PRO A 395 11.97 -19.68 3.99
N ALA A 396 11.38 -19.72 2.80
CA ALA A 396 12.08 -20.13 1.59
C ALA A 396 12.83 -18.99 0.90
N ALA A 397 12.68 -17.74 1.36
CA ALA A 397 13.17 -16.53 0.71
C ALA A 397 12.82 -16.50 -0.79
N ARG A 398 11.58 -16.90 -1.14
CA ARG A 398 11.16 -17.12 -2.52
C ARG A 398 10.13 -16.09 -2.97
N TYR A 399 10.53 -15.28 -3.94
CA TYR A 399 9.67 -14.37 -4.68
C TYR A 399 8.95 -15.10 -5.81
N THR A 400 7.67 -14.79 -6.01
CA THR A 400 6.89 -15.25 -7.15
C THR A 400 5.99 -14.12 -7.68
N ASP A 401 6.09 -13.85 -8.98
CA ASP A 401 5.14 -13.02 -9.72
C ASP A 401 4.10 -13.96 -10.35
N HIS A 402 2.86 -13.90 -9.88
CA HIS A 402 1.76 -14.73 -10.36
C HIS A 402 1.14 -14.21 -11.66
N GLY A 403 1.60 -13.05 -12.13
CA GLY A 403 1.16 -12.46 -13.39
C GLY A 403 0.13 -11.35 -13.21
N ALA A 404 -0.25 -10.79 -14.35
CA ALA A 404 -1.16 -9.67 -14.43
C ALA A 404 -2.61 -10.06 -14.14
N VAL A 405 -3.35 -9.13 -13.55
CA VAL A 405 -4.75 -9.31 -13.16
C VAL A 405 -5.68 -8.61 -14.15
N PHE A 406 -6.66 -9.34 -14.68
CA PHE A 406 -7.67 -8.81 -15.58
C PHE A 406 -9.07 -9.25 -15.15
N PHE A 407 -10.08 -8.48 -15.49
CA PHE A 407 -11.45 -8.95 -15.45
C PHE A 407 -11.75 -9.87 -16.64
N SER A 408 -12.82 -10.66 -16.56
CA SER A 408 -13.22 -11.60 -17.62
C SER A 408 -13.48 -10.95 -18.98
N ASN A 409 -13.79 -9.66 -19.01
CA ASN A 409 -13.97 -8.87 -20.23
C ASN A 409 -12.65 -8.28 -20.78
N GLY A 410 -11.49 -8.63 -20.20
CA GLY A 410 -10.17 -8.12 -20.57
C GLY A 410 -9.85 -6.71 -20.05
N ALA A 411 -10.74 -6.07 -19.29
CA ALA A 411 -10.45 -4.81 -18.65
C ALA A 411 -9.52 -5.00 -17.44
N ARG A 412 -8.83 -3.94 -17.04
CA ARG A 412 -7.84 -3.94 -15.96
C ARG A 412 -8.42 -3.29 -14.71
N PRO A 413 -8.29 -3.87 -13.52
CA PRO A 413 -8.47 -3.12 -12.28
C PRO A 413 -7.36 -2.08 -12.16
N GLY A 414 -7.63 -0.97 -11.51
CA GLY A 414 -6.63 0.08 -11.28
C GLY A 414 -6.71 0.68 -9.89
N LEU A 415 -5.69 1.46 -9.52
CA LEU A 415 -5.61 2.19 -8.24
C LEU A 415 -5.91 1.34 -7.00
N VAL A 416 -5.11 0.31 -6.78
CA VAL A 416 -5.27 -0.60 -5.64
C VAL A 416 -4.46 -0.12 -4.46
N ASN A 417 -5.14 0.25 -3.37
CA ASN A 417 -4.52 0.72 -2.13
C ASN A 417 -4.89 -0.12 -0.90
N SER A 418 -5.36 -1.34 -1.10
CA SER A 418 -5.79 -2.22 -0.02
C SER A 418 -5.58 -3.68 -0.40
N ILE A 419 -5.42 -4.54 0.60
CA ILE A 419 -5.35 -5.99 0.41
C ILE A 419 -5.88 -6.72 1.64
N ALA A 420 -6.61 -7.79 1.43
CA ALA A 420 -6.93 -8.78 2.43
C ALA A 420 -6.83 -10.17 1.79
N VAL A 421 -6.32 -11.16 2.52
CA VAL A 421 -6.21 -12.53 2.04
C VAL A 421 -7.19 -13.40 2.81
N GLY A 422 -8.15 -13.97 2.10
CA GLY A 422 -9.15 -14.87 2.68
C GLY A 422 -8.56 -16.18 3.17
N LYS A 423 -9.30 -16.90 4.01
CA LYS A 423 -8.89 -18.23 4.52
C LYS A 423 -8.69 -19.26 3.40
N ASP A 424 -9.35 -19.06 2.27
CA ASP A 424 -9.22 -19.87 1.05
C ASP A 424 -8.02 -19.48 0.18
N GLY A 425 -7.22 -18.50 0.61
CA GLY A 425 -6.10 -17.97 -0.15
C GLY A 425 -6.51 -16.97 -1.27
N ALA A 426 -7.80 -16.69 -1.45
CA ALA A 426 -8.23 -15.66 -2.38
C ALA A 426 -7.82 -14.27 -1.88
N VAL A 427 -7.35 -13.43 -2.80
CA VAL A 427 -6.95 -12.06 -2.49
C VAL A 427 -8.09 -11.10 -2.80
N TYR A 428 -8.40 -10.24 -1.85
CA TYR A 428 -9.39 -9.19 -1.99
C TYR A 428 -8.72 -7.83 -1.94
N CYS A 429 -9.19 -6.91 -2.77
CA CYS A 429 -8.74 -5.53 -2.79
C CYS A 429 -9.88 -4.60 -3.17
N LEU A 430 -9.69 -3.31 -2.93
CA LEU A 430 -10.57 -2.26 -3.41
C LEU A 430 -9.85 -1.58 -4.56
N ALA A 431 -10.47 -1.58 -5.74
CA ALA A 431 -9.85 -1.14 -6.98
C ALA A 431 -10.81 -0.34 -7.86
N ASP A 432 -10.23 0.48 -8.72
CA ASP A 432 -10.99 1.10 -9.83
C ASP A 432 -11.50 0.01 -10.77
N ILE A 433 -12.80 0.01 -10.98
CA ILE A 433 -13.47 -0.86 -11.94
C ILE A 433 -13.80 -0.03 -13.17
N PRO A 434 -13.19 -0.33 -14.34
CA PRO A 434 -13.45 0.40 -15.58
C PRO A 434 -14.92 0.31 -16.00
N GLY A 435 -15.50 1.44 -16.44
CA GLY A 435 -16.87 1.52 -16.88
C GLY A 435 -17.22 2.90 -17.45
N LYS A 436 -18.50 3.16 -17.70
CA LYS A 436 -18.97 4.48 -18.15
C LYS A 436 -18.75 5.58 -17.09
N GLN A 437 -18.79 5.20 -15.83
CA GLN A 437 -18.40 6.01 -14.69
C GLN A 437 -17.32 5.27 -13.91
N ARG A 438 -16.34 5.99 -13.40
CA ARG A 438 -15.33 5.44 -12.49
C ARG A 438 -16.04 5.01 -11.21
N ARG A 439 -15.76 3.79 -10.77
CA ARG A 439 -16.26 3.25 -9.51
C ARG A 439 -15.16 2.47 -8.84
N VAL A 440 -14.96 2.71 -7.57
CA VAL A 440 -14.10 1.87 -6.73
C VAL A 440 -14.98 0.89 -5.99
N ASP A 441 -14.65 -0.40 -6.04
CA ASP A 441 -15.40 -1.42 -5.33
C ASP A 441 -14.53 -2.64 -5.04
N LEU A 442 -15.12 -3.63 -4.37
CA LEU A 442 -14.47 -4.87 -4.01
C LEU A 442 -14.12 -5.70 -5.27
N VAL A 443 -12.91 -6.18 -5.30
CA VAL A 443 -12.37 -7.09 -6.33
C VAL A 443 -11.82 -8.33 -5.64
N ARG A 444 -12.10 -9.51 -6.18
CA ARG A 444 -11.57 -10.80 -5.74
C ARG A 444 -10.66 -11.38 -6.82
N ILE A 445 -9.44 -11.68 -6.45
CA ILE A 445 -8.46 -12.43 -7.24
C ILE A 445 -8.46 -13.87 -6.73
N PRO A 446 -8.51 -14.90 -7.60
CA PRO A 446 -8.54 -16.28 -7.14
C PRO A 446 -7.27 -16.67 -6.38
N PRO A 447 -7.33 -17.72 -5.55
CA PRO A 447 -6.14 -18.27 -4.90
C PRO A 447 -5.04 -18.59 -5.92
N VAL A 448 -3.80 -18.42 -5.50
CA VAL A 448 -2.60 -18.77 -6.28
C VAL A 448 -1.86 -19.88 -5.57
N GLU A 449 -1.28 -20.80 -6.37
CA GLU A 449 -0.46 -21.91 -5.89
C GLU A 449 1.01 -21.51 -5.70
#